data_8f2b9aba76899077f99e4bb8aedef374
#
_entry.id   8f2b9aba76899077f99e4bb8aedef374
#
_cell.length_a   1.000
_cell.length_b   1.000
_cell.length_c   1.000
_cell.angle_alpha   90.00
_cell.angle_beta   90.00
_cell.angle_gamma   90.00
#
_symmetry.space_group_name_H-M   'P 1'
#
loop_
_entity.id
_entity.type
_entity.pdbx_description
1 polymer ?
#
loop_
_entity_poly.entity_id
_entity_poly.type
_entity_poly.pdbx_seq_one_letter_code
_entity_poly.pdbx_strand_id
1 'polypeptide(L)'
;MSLVARQFARPRGLLGRFIGRGMARGNADFNRWCIREISQRCQNGVSRIVELGPGPGIGLQETLRAYPGAAVWGVDLSTEMLSQSRRRNLGEVRSRRLNLIEGDARSLLELAPIDLVMATHVLYFWHRPALELALIHDALRPGGFLALGYQLKSNMPRLAQRNFPKDGHLLYDSDDEVSALIDGVGFKSVEFVVKGPSEAPEGRLALART
;
A
#
# COMPACT_ATOMS: atom_id res chain seq x y z
N MET A 1 -12.19 16.21 12.08
CA MET A 1 -12.16 15.32 10.89
C MET A 1 -13.52 15.35 10.21
N SER A 2 -13.58 15.71 8.92
CA SER A 2 -14.85 15.66 8.17
C SER A 2 -15.31 14.22 7.97
N LEU A 3 -16.65 14.02 7.83
CA LEU A 3 -17.22 12.68 7.60
C LEU A 3 -16.61 12.02 6.34
N VAL A 4 -16.32 12.83 5.33
CA VAL A 4 -15.74 12.39 4.05
C VAL A 4 -14.32 11.89 4.22
N ALA A 5 -13.48 12.59 4.97
CA ALA A 5 -12.08 12.18 5.18
C ALA A 5 -11.95 10.88 6.01
N ARG A 6 -12.82 10.70 7.01
CA ARG A 6 -12.92 9.43 7.73
C ARG A 6 -13.24 8.26 6.80
N GLN A 7 -14.04 8.51 5.76
CA GLN A 7 -14.39 7.49 4.78
C GLN A 7 -13.27 7.17 3.79
N PHE A 8 -12.34 8.09 3.53
CA PHE A 8 -11.14 7.79 2.73
C PHE A 8 -10.11 6.97 3.52
N ALA A 9 -9.91 7.29 4.80
CA ALA A 9 -8.96 6.57 5.67
C ALA A 9 -9.51 5.21 6.14
N ARG A 10 -10.82 5.14 6.44
CA ARG A 10 -11.49 3.92 6.92
C ARG A 10 -12.93 3.88 6.41
N PRO A 11 -13.18 3.44 5.17
CA PRO A 11 -14.51 3.37 4.58
C PRO A 11 -15.44 2.44 5.37
N ARG A 12 -16.67 2.88 5.67
CA ARG A 12 -17.69 2.10 6.39
C ARG A 12 -19.07 2.23 5.76
N GLY A 13 -19.86 1.16 5.85
CA GLY A 13 -21.26 1.11 5.41
C GLY A 13 -21.47 1.37 3.91
N LEU A 14 -22.68 1.77 3.53
CA LEU A 14 -23.05 2.00 2.12
C LEU A 14 -22.19 3.09 1.46
N LEU A 15 -21.87 4.17 2.17
CA LEU A 15 -21.00 5.23 1.66
C LEU A 15 -19.58 4.71 1.40
N GLY A 16 -19.03 3.88 2.29
CA GLY A 16 -17.76 3.21 2.09
C GLY A 16 -17.74 2.31 0.84
N ARG A 17 -18.87 1.66 0.51
CA ARG A 17 -18.99 0.84 -0.72
C ARG A 17 -18.85 1.68 -1.99
N PHE A 18 -19.49 2.85 -2.04
CA PHE A 18 -19.38 3.75 -3.20
C PHE A 18 -17.99 4.34 -3.32
N ILE A 19 -17.40 4.77 -2.21
CA ILE A 19 -16.03 5.31 -2.16
C ILE A 19 -15.03 4.24 -2.60
N GLY A 20 -15.14 2.99 -2.10
CA GLY A 20 -14.28 1.89 -2.52
C GLY A 20 -14.35 1.60 -4.03
N ARG A 21 -15.54 1.68 -4.64
CA ARG A 21 -15.68 1.53 -6.11
C ARG A 21 -15.03 2.68 -6.88
N GLY A 22 -15.13 3.91 -6.39
CA GLY A 22 -14.47 5.08 -6.96
C GLY A 22 -12.95 4.96 -6.87
N MET A 23 -12.43 4.61 -5.70
CA MET A 23 -11.01 4.34 -5.46
C MET A 23 -10.49 3.21 -6.35
N ALA A 24 -11.28 2.13 -6.51
CA ALA A 24 -10.92 1.02 -7.36
C ALA A 24 -10.68 1.45 -8.81
N ARG A 25 -11.52 2.33 -9.34
CA ARG A 25 -11.35 2.84 -10.72
C ARG A 25 -10.20 3.83 -10.84
N GLY A 26 -10.07 4.76 -9.88
CA GLY A 26 -9.06 5.81 -9.91
C GLY A 26 -7.64 5.27 -9.71
N ASN A 27 -7.47 4.26 -8.86
CA ASN A 27 -6.16 3.75 -8.48
C ASN A 27 -5.73 2.49 -9.28
N ALA A 28 -6.61 1.94 -10.14
CA ALA A 28 -6.33 0.68 -10.82
C ALA A 28 -5.08 0.72 -11.69
N ASP A 29 -4.88 1.81 -12.43
CA ASP A 29 -3.72 1.97 -13.30
C ASP A 29 -2.43 2.13 -12.50
N PHE A 30 -2.47 2.93 -11.44
CA PHE A 30 -1.34 3.10 -10.54
C PHE A 30 -0.96 1.80 -9.84
N ASN A 31 -1.93 1.03 -9.33
CA ASN A 31 -1.66 -0.27 -8.72
C ASN A 31 -1.03 -1.24 -9.72
N ARG A 32 -1.56 -1.35 -10.95
CA ARG A 32 -0.97 -2.19 -12.00
C ARG A 32 0.46 -1.79 -12.33
N TRP A 33 0.72 -0.50 -12.42
CA TRP A 33 2.06 0.02 -12.66
C TRP A 33 2.99 -0.35 -11.50
N CYS A 34 2.62 -0.09 -10.24
CA CYS A 34 3.42 -0.47 -9.07
C CYS A 34 3.76 -1.97 -9.10
N ILE A 35 2.77 -2.84 -9.29
CA ILE A 35 3.00 -4.29 -9.28
C ILE A 35 3.94 -4.73 -10.41
N ARG A 36 3.82 -4.14 -11.60
CA ARG A 36 4.74 -4.40 -12.71
C ARG A 36 6.17 -4.02 -12.35
N GLU A 37 6.39 -2.82 -11.81
CA GLU A 37 7.72 -2.36 -11.41
C GLU A 37 8.31 -3.22 -10.27
N ILE A 38 7.50 -3.59 -9.28
CA ILE A 38 7.88 -4.47 -8.18
C ILE A 38 8.27 -5.85 -8.73
N SER A 39 7.44 -6.44 -9.59
CA SER A 39 7.69 -7.79 -10.12
C SER A 39 8.95 -7.88 -10.98
N GLN A 40 9.37 -6.80 -11.63
CA GLN A 40 10.63 -6.76 -12.38
C GLN A 40 11.87 -6.72 -11.49
N ARG A 41 11.77 -6.15 -10.28
CA ARG A 41 12.90 -5.92 -9.35
C ARG A 41 12.96 -6.92 -8.20
N CYS A 42 11.83 -7.49 -7.83
CA CYS A 42 11.66 -8.39 -6.68
C CYS A 42 11.12 -9.76 -7.11
N GLN A 43 11.75 -10.42 -8.11
CA GLN A 43 11.24 -11.69 -8.64
C GLN A 43 11.71 -12.93 -7.85
N ASN A 44 12.96 -12.95 -7.40
CA ASN A 44 13.57 -14.15 -6.87
C ASN A 44 13.30 -14.32 -5.38
N GLY A 45 12.78 -15.49 -5.01
CA GLY A 45 12.61 -15.88 -3.61
C GLY A 45 11.47 -15.17 -2.87
N VAL A 46 10.52 -14.56 -3.60
CA VAL A 46 9.34 -13.95 -3.02
C VAL A 46 8.19 -14.96 -3.00
N SER A 47 7.86 -15.44 -1.82
CA SER A 47 6.84 -16.46 -1.56
C SER A 47 5.79 -16.02 -0.54
N ARG A 48 6.10 -15.02 0.28
CA ARG A 48 5.21 -14.48 1.30
C ARG A 48 5.08 -12.96 1.13
N ILE A 49 3.90 -12.51 0.70
CA ILE A 49 3.64 -11.11 0.36
C ILE A 49 2.50 -10.58 1.24
N VAL A 50 2.67 -9.38 1.76
CA VAL A 50 1.59 -8.68 2.48
C VAL A 50 1.33 -7.33 1.84
N GLU A 51 0.07 -7.00 1.54
CA GLU A 51 -0.37 -5.66 1.15
C GLU A 51 -1.09 -4.99 2.33
N LEU A 52 -0.55 -3.86 2.79
CA LEU A 52 -1.17 -2.99 3.78
C LEU A 52 -2.11 -2.01 3.10
N GLY A 53 -3.37 -1.95 3.57
CA GLY A 53 -4.39 -1.10 3.00
C GLY A 53 -4.79 -1.49 1.57
N PRO A 54 -5.07 -2.78 1.27
CA PRO A 54 -5.42 -3.23 -0.08
C PRO A 54 -6.72 -2.63 -0.62
N GLY A 55 -7.50 -1.97 0.23
CA GLY A 55 -8.78 -1.42 -0.13
C GLY A 55 -9.69 -2.46 -0.81
N PRO A 56 -10.29 -2.16 -1.97
CA PRO A 56 -11.17 -3.10 -2.68
C PRO A 56 -10.44 -4.24 -3.41
N GLY A 57 -9.12 -4.41 -3.19
CA GLY A 57 -8.33 -5.58 -3.57
C GLY A 57 -7.87 -5.65 -5.01
N ILE A 58 -7.68 -4.51 -5.69
CA ILE A 58 -7.12 -4.47 -7.04
C ILE A 58 -5.63 -4.80 -7.01
N GLY A 59 -4.87 -4.19 -6.09
CA GLY A 59 -3.45 -4.50 -5.89
C GLY A 59 -3.25 -5.98 -5.62
N LEU A 60 -4.01 -6.56 -4.70
CA LEU A 60 -3.98 -8.00 -4.41
C LEU A 60 -4.24 -8.87 -5.66
N GLN A 61 -5.21 -8.49 -6.51
CA GLN A 61 -5.50 -9.24 -7.74
C GLN A 61 -4.31 -9.24 -8.70
N GLU A 62 -3.66 -8.11 -8.88
CA GLU A 62 -2.48 -8.00 -9.75
C GLU A 62 -1.26 -8.70 -9.13
N THR A 63 -1.07 -8.62 -7.81
CA THR A 63 -0.02 -9.32 -7.08
C THR A 63 -0.15 -10.85 -7.23
N LEU A 64 -1.36 -11.39 -7.07
CA LEU A 64 -1.64 -12.81 -7.22
C LEU A 64 -1.36 -13.33 -8.64
N ARG A 65 -1.50 -12.46 -9.65
CA ARG A 65 -1.14 -12.76 -11.04
C ARG A 65 0.37 -12.71 -11.26
N ALA A 66 1.04 -11.68 -10.70
CA ALA A 66 2.48 -11.49 -10.88
C ALA A 66 3.31 -12.54 -10.12
N TYR A 67 2.79 -13.05 -9.00
CA TYR A 67 3.45 -14.03 -8.13
C TYR A 67 2.59 -15.29 -7.94
N PRO A 68 2.46 -16.15 -8.97
CA PRO A 68 1.54 -17.28 -8.95
C PRO A 68 1.84 -18.33 -7.87
N GLY A 69 3.11 -18.42 -7.41
CA GLY A 69 3.54 -19.33 -6.34
C GLY A 69 3.49 -18.73 -4.93
N ALA A 70 3.18 -17.44 -4.78
CA ALA A 70 3.21 -16.79 -3.46
C ALA A 70 1.91 -16.96 -2.69
N ALA A 71 2.03 -17.05 -1.36
CA ALA A 71 0.95 -16.81 -0.43
C ALA A 71 0.85 -15.30 -0.15
N VAL A 72 -0.36 -14.75 -0.24
CA VAL A 72 -0.61 -13.32 -0.16
C VAL A 72 -1.56 -13.00 0.99
N TRP A 73 -1.25 -11.95 1.74
CA TRP A 73 -2.13 -11.40 2.77
C TRP A 73 -2.49 -9.97 2.43
N GLY A 74 -3.76 -9.61 2.68
CA GLY A 74 -4.24 -8.24 2.67
C GLY A 74 -4.63 -7.83 4.08
N VAL A 75 -4.02 -6.79 4.63
CA VAL A 75 -4.30 -6.25 5.96
C VAL A 75 -4.92 -4.86 5.81
N ASP A 76 -6.15 -4.66 6.28
CA ASP A 76 -6.89 -3.40 6.16
C ASP A 76 -7.69 -3.11 7.43
N LEU A 77 -7.76 -1.85 7.82
CA LEU A 77 -8.57 -1.39 8.96
C LEU A 77 -10.08 -1.44 8.70
N SER A 78 -10.50 -1.58 7.44
CA SER A 78 -11.88 -1.53 7.01
C SER A 78 -12.42 -2.90 6.63
N THR A 79 -13.31 -3.46 7.45
CA THR A 79 -14.05 -4.69 7.15
C THR A 79 -14.84 -4.59 5.84
N GLU A 80 -15.32 -3.39 5.48
CA GLU A 80 -16.02 -3.16 4.21
C GLU A 80 -15.06 -3.31 3.02
N MET A 81 -13.82 -2.80 3.13
CA MET A 81 -12.79 -2.98 2.08
C MET A 81 -12.39 -4.44 1.96
N LEU A 82 -12.15 -5.13 3.07
CA LEU A 82 -11.88 -6.56 3.08
C LEU A 82 -13.02 -7.38 2.45
N SER A 83 -14.27 -7.00 2.70
CA SER A 83 -15.44 -7.64 2.08
C SER A 83 -15.45 -7.45 0.55
N GLN A 84 -15.10 -6.27 0.04
CA GLN A 84 -14.98 -6.02 -1.40
C GLN A 84 -13.80 -6.77 -2.00
N SER A 85 -12.65 -6.75 -1.32
CA SER A 85 -11.45 -7.49 -1.70
C SER A 85 -11.73 -9.00 -1.80
N ARG A 86 -12.43 -9.57 -0.81
CA ARG A 86 -12.85 -10.98 -0.80
C ARG A 86 -13.71 -11.34 -2.01
N ARG A 87 -14.69 -10.48 -2.34
CA ARG A 87 -15.57 -10.71 -3.50
C ARG A 87 -14.81 -10.67 -4.81
N ARG A 88 -13.86 -9.72 -4.95
CA ARG A 88 -13.02 -9.56 -6.13
C ARG A 88 -12.11 -10.76 -6.36
N ASN A 89 -11.55 -11.31 -5.28
CA ASN A 89 -10.53 -12.35 -5.31
C ASN A 89 -11.04 -13.68 -4.76
N LEU A 90 -12.33 -14.00 -4.96
CA LEU A 90 -13.01 -15.12 -4.30
C LEU A 90 -12.33 -16.48 -4.55
N GLY A 91 -11.83 -16.73 -5.76
CA GLY A 91 -11.12 -17.95 -6.12
C GLY A 91 -9.85 -18.13 -5.28
N GLU A 92 -9.07 -17.08 -5.13
CA GLU A 92 -7.81 -17.08 -4.39
C GLU A 92 -8.00 -17.17 -2.87
N VAL A 93 -9.11 -16.64 -2.37
CA VAL A 93 -9.51 -16.81 -0.97
C VAL A 93 -9.93 -18.25 -0.70
N ARG A 94 -10.69 -18.87 -1.62
CA ARG A 94 -11.14 -20.28 -1.48
C ARG A 94 -9.97 -21.27 -1.57
N SER A 95 -8.99 -21.00 -2.41
CA SER A 95 -7.77 -21.80 -2.51
C SER A 95 -6.77 -21.53 -1.39
N ARG A 96 -7.07 -20.63 -0.46
CA ARG A 96 -6.22 -20.21 0.66
C ARG A 96 -4.90 -19.53 0.21
N ARG A 97 -4.82 -19.13 -1.04
CA ARG A 97 -3.67 -18.36 -1.55
C ARG A 97 -3.72 -16.90 -1.13
N LEU A 98 -4.94 -16.36 -0.91
CA LEU A 98 -5.18 -15.03 -0.34
C LEU A 98 -5.84 -15.13 1.01
N ASN A 99 -5.23 -14.51 2.03
CA ASN A 99 -5.78 -14.32 3.36
C ASN A 99 -6.06 -12.84 3.62
N LEU A 100 -7.19 -12.52 4.24
CA LEU A 100 -7.62 -11.15 4.52
C LEU A 100 -7.80 -10.96 6.02
N ILE A 101 -7.11 -9.98 6.58
CA ILE A 101 -7.03 -9.71 8.03
C ILE A 101 -7.48 -8.28 8.30
N GLU A 102 -8.37 -8.09 9.26
CA GLU A 102 -8.66 -6.76 9.80
C GLU A 102 -7.55 -6.38 10.79
N GLY A 103 -6.81 -5.30 10.46
CA GLY A 103 -5.68 -4.86 11.26
C GLY A 103 -4.88 -3.73 10.64
N ASP A 104 -3.78 -3.41 11.28
CA ASP A 104 -2.77 -2.42 10.87
C ASP A 104 -1.38 -3.06 10.77
N ALA A 105 -0.31 -2.25 10.69
CA ALA A 105 1.06 -2.74 10.55
C ALA A 105 1.50 -3.66 11.70
N ARG A 106 0.88 -3.59 12.89
CA ARG A 106 1.19 -4.51 14.00
C ARG A 106 0.87 -5.96 13.66
N SER A 107 -0.14 -6.19 12.82
CA SER A 107 -0.50 -7.53 12.37
C SER A 107 0.60 -8.21 11.53
N LEU A 108 1.56 -7.44 10.99
CA LEU A 108 2.68 -7.99 10.22
C LEU A 108 3.60 -8.85 11.07
N LEU A 109 3.75 -8.54 12.36
CA LEU A 109 4.64 -9.27 13.28
C LEU A 109 4.18 -10.73 13.45
N GLU A 110 2.86 -10.98 13.38
CA GLU A 110 2.29 -12.34 13.43
C GLU A 110 2.49 -13.10 12.11
N LEU A 111 2.77 -12.38 11.02
CA LEU A 111 2.98 -12.94 9.69
C LEU A 111 4.47 -13.07 9.34
N ALA A 112 5.37 -12.59 10.19
CA ALA A 112 6.82 -12.63 9.96
C ALA A 112 7.33 -14.09 9.92
N PRO A 113 8.42 -14.37 9.16
CA PRO A 113 9.14 -13.45 8.28
C PRO A 113 8.43 -13.25 6.93
N ILE A 114 8.44 -12.00 6.41
CA ILE A 114 7.79 -11.61 5.16
C ILE A 114 8.86 -11.28 4.11
N ASP A 115 8.63 -11.68 2.84
CA ASP A 115 9.55 -11.38 1.74
C ASP A 115 9.32 -9.98 1.14
N LEU A 116 8.04 -9.59 1.01
CA LEU A 116 7.62 -8.34 0.39
C LEU A 116 6.41 -7.76 1.12
N VAL A 117 6.55 -6.55 1.64
CA VAL A 117 5.43 -5.73 2.11
C VAL A 117 5.15 -4.65 1.08
N MET A 118 3.90 -4.54 0.65
CA MET A 118 3.43 -3.50 -0.26
C MET A 118 2.45 -2.58 0.45
N ALA A 119 2.52 -1.28 0.15
CA ALA A 119 1.61 -0.28 0.68
C ALA A 119 1.39 0.81 -0.37
N THR A 120 0.20 0.85 -0.99
CA THR A 120 -0.11 1.76 -2.09
C THR A 120 -1.18 2.77 -1.68
N HIS A 121 -0.87 4.05 -1.78
CA HIS A 121 -1.74 5.16 -1.37
C HIS A 121 -2.17 5.15 0.10
N VAL A 122 -1.39 4.57 1.00
CA VAL A 122 -1.68 4.51 2.44
C VAL A 122 -0.77 5.38 3.30
N LEU A 123 0.41 5.74 2.81
CA LEU A 123 1.41 6.55 3.53
C LEU A 123 0.82 7.83 4.15
N TYR A 124 -0.10 8.49 3.46
CA TYR A 124 -0.75 9.73 3.92
C TYR A 124 -1.60 9.55 5.18
N PHE A 125 -2.11 8.34 5.39
CA PHE A 125 -3.04 8.01 6.47
C PHE A 125 -2.32 7.49 7.72
N TRP A 126 -1.01 7.29 7.67
CA TRP A 126 -0.21 6.90 8.83
C TRP A 126 0.02 8.13 9.72
N HIS A 127 -0.51 8.09 10.93
CA HIS A 127 -0.30 9.18 11.89
C HIS A 127 1.13 9.20 12.47
N ARG A 128 1.79 8.06 12.43
CA ARG A 128 3.15 7.86 12.96
C ARG A 128 3.97 7.04 11.97
N PRO A 129 4.31 7.60 10.79
CA PRO A 129 4.91 6.84 9.68
C PRO A 129 6.20 6.13 10.06
N ALA A 130 7.03 6.71 10.93
CA ALA A 130 8.24 6.06 11.42
C ALA A 130 7.92 4.78 12.22
N LEU A 131 6.85 4.77 13.02
CA LEU A 131 6.43 3.56 13.74
C LEU A 131 5.91 2.48 12.79
N GLU A 132 5.06 2.85 11.83
CA GLU A 132 4.53 1.91 10.83
C GLU A 132 5.67 1.29 10.00
N LEU A 133 6.64 2.11 9.59
CA LEU A 133 7.83 1.65 8.85
C LEU A 133 8.74 0.75 9.71
N ALA A 134 8.91 1.04 10.99
CA ALA A 134 9.66 0.18 11.91
C ALA A 134 9.00 -1.21 12.05
N LEU A 135 7.67 -1.27 12.22
CA LEU A 135 6.92 -2.53 12.28
C LEU A 135 7.05 -3.32 10.97
N ILE A 136 7.06 -2.64 9.84
CA ILE A 136 7.27 -3.28 8.52
C ILE A 136 8.70 -3.83 8.45
N HIS A 137 9.69 -3.03 8.83
CA HIS A 137 11.11 -3.44 8.83
C HIS A 137 11.32 -4.70 9.69
N ASP A 138 10.77 -4.72 10.91
CA ASP A 138 10.91 -5.83 11.85
C ASP A 138 10.20 -7.11 11.37
N ALA A 139 9.12 -6.98 10.58
CA ALA A 139 8.41 -8.13 10.03
C ALA A 139 9.06 -8.69 8.75
N LEU A 140 9.87 -7.89 8.05
CA LEU A 140 10.57 -8.34 6.86
C LEU A 140 11.73 -9.28 7.22
N ARG A 141 11.96 -10.31 6.39
CA ARG A 141 13.17 -11.12 6.51
C ARG A 141 14.42 -10.31 6.12
N PRO A 142 15.62 -10.70 6.52
CA PRO A 142 16.85 -10.10 5.99
C PRO A 142 16.89 -10.16 4.46
N GLY A 143 17.09 -9.00 3.82
CA GLY A 143 17.02 -8.84 2.36
C GLY A 143 15.60 -8.82 1.78
N GLY A 144 14.58 -8.73 2.63
CA GLY A 144 13.19 -8.49 2.22
C GLY A 144 12.95 -7.08 1.71
N PHE A 145 11.80 -6.85 1.09
CA PHE A 145 11.48 -5.59 0.40
C PHE A 145 10.24 -4.91 0.99
N LEU A 146 10.33 -3.59 1.13
CA LEU A 146 9.18 -2.69 1.22
C LEU A 146 8.95 -2.04 -0.14
N ALA A 147 7.73 -2.07 -0.64
CA ALA A 147 7.27 -1.36 -1.83
C ALA A 147 6.19 -0.33 -1.45
N LEU A 148 6.55 0.95 -1.46
CA LEU A 148 5.69 2.04 -1.03
C LEU A 148 5.26 2.90 -2.23
N GLY A 149 4.00 2.75 -2.67
CA GLY A 149 3.41 3.52 -3.78
C GLY A 149 2.69 4.78 -3.27
N TYR A 150 3.07 5.96 -3.78
CA TYR A 150 2.53 7.24 -3.31
C TYR A 150 2.54 8.32 -4.39
N GLN A 151 1.93 9.46 -4.08
CA GLN A 151 2.02 10.68 -4.87
C GLN A 151 2.63 11.79 -4.01
N LEU A 152 3.44 12.65 -4.61
CA LEU A 152 3.84 13.90 -3.97
C LEU A 152 2.64 14.85 -3.92
N LYS A 153 2.62 15.74 -2.96
CA LYS A 153 1.56 16.75 -2.77
C LYS A 153 1.27 17.53 -4.04
N SER A 154 2.30 17.93 -4.78
CA SER A 154 2.18 18.64 -6.06
C SER A 154 1.40 17.87 -7.13
N ASN A 155 1.42 16.53 -7.08
CA ASN A 155 0.76 15.64 -8.04
C ASN A 155 -0.66 15.22 -7.61
N MET A 156 -1.05 15.54 -6.38
CA MET A 156 -2.38 15.22 -5.88
C MET A 156 -3.45 16.20 -6.41
N PRO A 157 -4.72 15.76 -6.51
CA PRO A 157 -5.83 16.68 -6.78
C PRO A 157 -5.87 17.82 -5.75
N ARG A 158 -6.15 19.04 -6.18
CA ARG A 158 -6.22 20.22 -5.30
C ARG A 158 -7.12 20.05 -4.08
N LEU A 159 -8.19 19.26 -4.23
CA LEU A 159 -9.10 18.95 -3.13
C LEU A 159 -8.40 18.11 -2.05
N ALA A 160 -7.59 17.12 -2.44
CA ALA A 160 -6.80 16.31 -1.51
C ALA A 160 -5.73 17.15 -0.82
N GLN A 161 -4.99 17.99 -1.57
CA GLN A 161 -3.98 18.90 -1.01
C GLN A 161 -4.54 19.80 0.10
N ARG A 162 -5.81 20.26 -0.05
CA ARG A 162 -6.46 21.15 0.92
C ARG A 162 -7.06 20.43 2.12
N ASN A 163 -7.58 19.22 1.93
CA ASN A 163 -8.38 18.54 2.94
C ASN A 163 -7.56 17.55 3.78
N PHE A 164 -6.60 16.86 3.18
CA PHE A 164 -5.80 15.88 3.90
C PHE A 164 -5.11 16.46 5.15
N PRO A 165 -4.39 17.61 5.08
CA PRO A 165 -3.76 18.18 6.27
C PRO A 165 -4.77 18.61 7.36
N LYS A 166 -5.98 19.10 6.97
CA LYS A 166 -7.03 19.49 7.92
C LYS A 166 -7.57 18.29 8.70
N ASP A 167 -7.46 17.11 8.13
CA ASP A 167 -7.91 15.85 8.70
C ASP A 167 -6.77 15.10 9.42
N GLY A 168 -5.58 15.71 9.51
CA GLY A 168 -4.41 15.16 10.19
C GLY A 168 -3.62 14.15 9.35
N HIS A 169 -3.84 14.11 8.03
CA HIS A 169 -3.08 13.29 7.11
C HIS A 169 -1.82 14.02 6.65
N LEU A 170 -0.75 13.27 6.44
CA LEU A 170 0.54 13.80 6.02
C LEU A 170 0.63 13.88 4.50
N LEU A 171 1.21 14.96 3.99
CA LEU A 171 1.55 15.11 2.58
C LEU A 171 3.05 15.32 2.47
N TYR A 172 3.64 14.76 1.44
CA TYR A 172 5.08 14.81 1.19
C TYR A 172 5.37 15.68 -0.02
N ASP A 173 6.29 16.61 0.13
CA ASP A 173 6.66 17.57 -0.93
C ASP A 173 7.82 17.03 -1.79
N SER A 174 8.62 16.07 -1.28
CA SER A 174 9.76 15.47 -2.01
C SER A 174 9.95 13.98 -1.70
N ASP A 175 10.71 13.30 -2.57
CA ASP A 175 11.15 11.92 -2.34
C ASP A 175 12.18 11.86 -1.19
N ASP A 176 12.91 12.95 -0.92
CA ASP A 176 13.88 13.03 0.19
C ASP A 176 13.20 12.92 1.56
N GLU A 177 11.99 13.49 1.72
CA GLU A 177 11.22 13.34 2.96
C GLU A 177 10.84 11.88 3.20
N VAL A 178 10.47 11.16 2.15
CA VAL A 178 10.12 9.74 2.23
C VAL A 178 11.37 8.88 2.45
N SER A 179 12.50 9.21 1.79
CA SER A 179 13.79 8.57 2.01
C SER A 179 14.22 8.68 3.47
N ALA A 180 14.16 9.89 4.03
CA ALA A 180 14.55 10.12 5.42
C ALA A 180 13.74 9.29 6.43
N LEU A 181 12.44 9.06 6.16
CA LEU A 181 11.61 8.18 6.99
C LEU A 181 12.04 6.71 6.88
N ILE A 182 12.35 6.25 5.67
CA ILE A 182 12.77 4.87 5.38
C ILE A 182 14.15 4.61 5.99
N ASP A 183 15.11 5.51 5.76
CA ASP A 183 16.47 5.41 6.26
C ASP A 183 16.51 5.46 7.80
N GLY A 184 15.64 6.28 8.40
CA GLY A 184 15.54 6.47 9.85
C GLY A 184 15.11 5.21 10.61
N VAL A 185 14.57 4.19 9.95
CA VAL A 185 14.18 2.91 10.59
C VAL A 185 15.09 1.74 10.23
N GLY A 186 16.17 1.99 9.45
CA GLY A 186 17.24 1.00 9.25
C GLY A 186 17.19 0.21 7.94
N PHE A 187 16.40 0.62 6.96
CA PHE A 187 16.53 0.05 5.61
C PHE A 187 17.89 0.40 5.00
N LYS A 188 18.51 -0.56 4.31
CA LYS A 188 19.88 -0.44 3.77
C LYS A 188 19.96 0.36 2.47
N SER A 189 18.89 0.35 1.72
CA SER A 189 18.81 1.06 0.44
C SER A 189 17.36 1.38 0.10
N VAL A 190 17.17 2.47 -0.64
CA VAL A 190 15.89 2.82 -1.25
C VAL A 190 16.13 3.24 -2.71
N GLU A 191 15.32 2.71 -3.62
CA GLU A 191 15.24 3.09 -5.03
C GLU A 191 13.90 3.75 -5.29
N PHE A 192 13.90 4.89 -5.97
CA PHE A 192 12.67 5.58 -6.38
C PHE A 192 12.41 5.38 -7.87
N VAL A 193 11.21 4.93 -8.20
CA VAL A 193 10.72 4.79 -9.58
C VAL A 193 9.58 5.78 -9.80
N VAL A 194 9.64 6.52 -10.90
CA VAL A 194 8.67 7.56 -11.25
C VAL A 194 7.70 7.03 -12.28
N LYS A 195 6.40 7.19 -12.05
CA LYS A 195 5.35 6.95 -13.03
C LYS A 195 5.07 8.23 -13.82
N GLY A 196 5.01 8.11 -15.14
CA GLY A 196 4.74 9.23 -16.04
C GLY A 196 6.00 9.99 -16.49
N PRO A 197 5.85 11.02 -17.32
CA PRO A 197 6.97 11.82 -17.82
C PRO A 197 7.57 12.66 -16.68
N SER A 198 8.87 12.99 -16.82
CA SER A 198 9.63 13.75 -15.81
C SER A 198 9.01 15.10 -15.49
N GLU A 199 8.43 15.76 -16.49
CA GLU A 199 7.81 17.08 -16.37
C GLU A 199 6.41 17.04 -15.71
N ALA A 200 5.75 15.87 -15.75
CA ALA A 200 4.41 15.67 -15.20
C ALA A 200 4.27 14.27 -14.56
N PRO A 201 4.98 14.03 -13.46
CA PRO A 201 4.94 12.72 -12.82
C PRO A 201 3.58 12.46 -12.20
N GLU A 202 3.06 11.23 -12.41
CA GLU A 202 1.75 10.82 -11.90
C GLU A 202 1.84 10.18 -10.51
N GLY A 203 3.00 9.64 -10.15
CA GLY A 203 3.22 8.98 -8.88
C GLY A 203 4.64 8.45 -8.70
N ARG A 204 4.89 7.86 -7.55
CA ARG A 204 6.16 7.33 -7.08
C ARG A 204 6.00 5.92 -6.54
N LEU A 205 7.06 5.14 -6.70
CA LEU A 205 7.25 3.87 -6.00
C LEU A 205 8.62 3.91 -5.33
N ALA A 206 8.66 3.88 -4.01
CA ALA A 206 9.89 3.63 -3.26
C ALA A 206 10.03 2.14 -3.00
N LEU A 207 11.16 1.55 -3.39
CA LEU A 207 11.54 0.17 -3.13
C LEU A 207 12.70 0.17 -2.14
N ALA A 208 12.47 -0.23 -0.91
CA ALA A 208 13.48 -0.28 0.14
C ALA A 208 13.81 -1.73 0.51
N ARG A 209 15.05 -1.99 0.93
CA ARG A 209 15.55 -3.32 1.27
C ARG A 209 16.12 -3.33 2.69
N THR A 210 15.77 -4.36 3.49
CA THR A 210 16.34 -4.60 4.82
C THR A 210 17.75 -5.17 4.78
#